data_ce74cda6e202824e42d871660bd8d27e
#
_entry.id   ce74cda6e202824e42d871660bd8d27e
#
_cell.length_a   1.000
_cell.length_b   1.000
_cell.length_c   1.000
_cell.angle_alpha   90.00
_cell.angle_beta   90.00
_cell.angle_gamma   90.00
#
_symmetry.space_group_name_H-M   'P 1'
#
loop_
_entity.id
_entity.type
_entity.pdbx_description
1 polymer ?
#
loop_
_entity_poly.entity_id
_entity_poly.type
_entity_poly.pdbx_seq_one_letter_code
_entity_poly.pdbx_strand_id
1 'polypeptide(L)'
;MALLAMLVAGLGWGPAFADPFPTIPKAKGERCVEDPQYMRRNHMDILRHQRDDTMRLGIRTTKHSLKECVSCHAVDGKDGKPVTVKSSQHFCSSCHEFAAVDIDCFACHASTPEAKR
;
A
#
# COMPACT_ATOMS: atom_id res chain seq x y z
N MET A 1 53.32 -21.55 30.92
CA MET A 1 51.86 -21.54 31.17
C MET A 1 51.32 -20.23 30.60
N ALA A 2 50.73 -20.26 29.43
CA ALA A 2 50.21 -19.10 28.74
C ALA A 2 48.72 -18.98 29.05
N LEU A 3 48.29 -17.87 29.69
CA LEU A 3 46.91 -17.51 29.97
C LEU A 3 46.31 -16.90 28.70
N LEU A 4 45.42 -17.64 28.05
CA LEU A 4 44.62 -17.20 26.89
C LEU A 4 43.43 -16.40 27.45
N ALA A 5 43.49 -15.07 27.40
CA ALA A 5 42.38 -14.19 27.73
C ALA A 5 41.36 -14.22 26.57
N MET A 6 40.25 -14.90 26.75
CA MET A 6 39.09 -14.81 25.83
C MET A 6 38.40 -13.46 26.01
N LEU A 7 38.59 -12.61 25.01
CA LEU A 7 37.79 -11.38 24.83
C LEU A 7 36.43 -11.79 24.26
N VAL A 8 35.42 -11.94 25.09
CA VAL A 8 34.05 -12.06 24.68
C VAL A 8 33.54 -10.66 24.33
N ALA A 9 33.63 -10.31 23.05
CA ALA A 9 32.98 -9.11 22.51
C ALA A 9 31.45 -9.28 22.65
N GLY A 10 30.86 -8.61 23.64
CA GLY A 10 29.42 -8.56 23.82
C GLY A 10 28.77 -7.86 22.63
N LEU A 11 28.27 -8.63 21.65
CA LEU A 11 27.34 -8.15 20.64
C LEU A 11 26.07 -7.73 21.39
N GLY A 12 25.91 -6.42 21.59
CA GLY A 12 24.71 -5.86 22.16
C GLY A 12 23.54 -6.07 21.22
N TRP A 13 22.78 -7.14 21.42
CA TRP A 13 21.47 -7.30 20.81
C TRP A 13 20.50 -6.38 21.56
N GLY A 14 20.41 -5.12 21.10
CA GLY A 14 19.30 -4.27 21.50
C GLY A 14 17.99 -4.85 20.97
N PRO A 15 16.89 -4.79 21.72
CA PRO A 15 15.60 -5.19 21.20
C PRO A 15 15.26 -4.31 19.99
N ALA A 16 15.16 -4.91 18.80
CA ALA A 16 14.62 -4.25 17.63
C ALA A 16 13.11 -4.10 17.83
N PHE A 17 12.68 -2.95 18.29
CA PHE A 17 11.26 -2.59 18.29
C PHE A 17 10.87 -2.27 16.84
N ALA A 18 10.44 -3.28 16.10
CA ALA A 18 9.74 -3.06 14.85
C ALA A 18 8.35 -2.51 15.18
N ASP A 19 7.96 -1.42 14.52
CA ASP A 19 6.59 -0.93 14.61
C ASP A 19 5.65 -2.06 14.13
N PRO A 20 4.70 -2.52 14.95
CA PRO A 20 3.89 -3.71 14.64
C PRO A 20 2.94 -3.48 13.47
N PHE A 21 2.78 -2.26 13.00
CA PHE A 21 1.87 -1.91 11.90
C PHE A 21 2.48 -0.85 10.98
N PRO A 22 2.17 -0.90 9.67
CA PRO A 22 2.62 0.10 8.73
C PRO A 22 1.92 1.44 8.98
N THR A 23 2.64 2.54 8.80
CA THR A 23 2.03 3.88 8.76
C THR A 23 1.28 4.05 7.44
N ILE A 24 -0.04 4.03 7.51
CA ILE A 24 -0.91 4.16 6.34
C ILE A 24 -1.20 5.64 6.07
N PRO A 25 -0.87 6.15 4.86
CA PRO A 25 -1.19 7.53 4.50
C PRO A 25 -2.70 7.81 4.55
N LYS A 26 -3.05 9.03 4.93
CA LYS A 26 -4.46 9.46 4.95
C LYS A 26 -4.97 9.70 3.53
N ALA A 27 -6.16 9.18 3.21
CA ALA A 27 -6.85 9.47 1.97
C ALA A 27 -7.28 10.95 1.88
N LYS A 28 -7.48 11.45 0.65
CA LYS A 28 -7.94 12.84 0.38
C LYS A 28 -9.42 13.04 0.70
N GLY A 29 -10.23 11.96 0.70
CA GLY A 29 -11.65 12.01 1.02
C GLY A 29 -11.92 12.02 2.52
N GLU A 30 -13.10 12.52 2.90
CA GLU A 30 -13.53 12.56 4.30
C GLU A 30 -13.93 11.19 4.85
N ARG A 31 -14.45 10.32 3.98
CA ARG A 31 -14.96 9.00 4.33
C ARG A 31 -14.62 7.97 3.27
N CYS A 32 -14.27 6.76 3.70
CA CYS A 32 -14.08 5.63 2.81
C CYS A 32 -15.41 5.22 2.16
N VAL A 33 -15.33 4.58 0.98
CA VAL A 33 -16.48 4.10 0.20
C VAL A 33 -17.29 3.03 0.95
N GLU A 34 -16.63 2.25 1.78
CA GLU A 34 -17.22 1.27 2.71
C GLU A 34 -16.57 1.43 4.08
N ASP A 35 -17.01 0.64 5.06
CA ASP A 35 -16.37 0.60 6.37
C ASP A 35 -14.87 0.29 6.26
N PRO A 36 -13.97 1.04 6.91
CA PRO A 36 -12.54 0.84 6.77
C PRO A 36 -12.05 -0.56 7.19
N GLN A 37 -12.67 -1.19 8.19
CA GLN A 37 -12.29 -2.54 8.62
C GLN A 37 -12.75 -3.58 7.59
N TYR A 38 -13.91 -3.37 7.01
CA TYR A 38 -14.41 -4.20 5.91
C TYR A 38 -13.49 -4.09 4.70
N MET A 39 -13.10 -2.86 4.30
CA MET A 39 -12.19 -2.64 3.17
C MET A 39 -10.82 -3.29 3.37
N ARG A 40 -10.26 -3.21 4.56
CA ARG A 40 -8.96 -3.85 4.84
C ARG A 40 -8.96 -5.35 4.60
N ARG A 41 -10.08 -6.01 4.82
CA ARG A 41 -10.21 -7.47 4.69
C ARG A 41 -10.72 -7.93 3.33
N ASN A 42 -11.50 -7.09 2.65
CA ASN A 42 -12.31 -7.54 1.50
C ASN A 42 -12.04 -6.73 0.22
N HIS A 43 -11.21 -5.68 0.23
CA HIS A 43 -10.98 -4.85 -0.97
C HIS A 43 -10.49 -5.67 -2.17
N MET A 44 -9.72 -6.70 -1.95
CA MET A 44 -9.23 -7.58 -3.00
C MET A 44 -10.39 -8.27 -3.74
N ASP A 45 -11.35 -8.81 -3.03
CA ASP A 45 -12.52 -9.47 -3.64
C ASP A 45 -13.41 -8.46 -4.34
N ILE A 46 -13.60 -7.28 -3.75
CA ILE A 46 -14.34 -6.17 -4.38
C ILE A 46 -13.68 -5.77 -5.71
N LEU A 47 -12.36 -5.60 -5.74
CA LEU A 47 -11.63 -5.22 -6.95
C LEU A 47 -11.66 -6.33 -8.00
N ARG A 48 -11.61 -7.59 -7.60
CA ARG A 48 -11.75 -8.74 -8.52
C ARG A 48 -13.13 -8.79 -9.15
N HIS A 49 -14.18 -8.62 -8.37
CA HIS A 49 -15.55 -8.52 -8.90
C HIS A 49 -15.67 -7.37 -9.89
N GLN A 50 -15.22 -6.19 -9.51
CA GLN A 50 -15.25 -5.02 -10.40
C GLN A 50 -14.47 -5.24 -11.70
N ARG A 51 -13.33 -5.91 -11.63
CA ARG A 51 -12.55 -6.29 -12.81
C ARG A 51 -13.36 -7.23 -13.72
N ASP A 52 -13.94 -8.28 -13.15
CA ASP A 52 -14.69 -9.30 -13.91
C ASP A 52 -15.93 -8.71 -14.56
N ASP A 53 -16.66 -7.86 -13.84
CA ASP A 53 -17.81 -7.11 -14.40
C ASP A 53 -17.37 -6.21 -15.55
N THR A 54 -16.27 -5.49 -15.39
CA THR A 54 -15.76 -4.61 -16.43
C THR A 54 -15.26 -5.36 -17.66
N MET A 55 -14.48 -6.42 -17.46
CA MET A 55 -13.81 -7.14 -18.54
C MET A 55 -14.76 -8.09 -19.29
N ARG A 56 -15.71 -8.71 -18.59
CA ARG A 56 -16.60 -9.72 -19.18
C ARG A 56 -17.96 -9.18 -19.58
N LEU A 57 -18.47 -8.19 -18.83
CA LEU A 57 -19.83 -7.67 -19.02
C LEU A 57 -19.85 -6.22 -19.50
N GLY A 58 -18.70 -5.57 -19.57
CA GLY A 58 -18.61 -4.15 -19.97
C GLY A 58 -19.19 -3.18 -18.91
N ILE A 59 -19.52 -3.66 -17.72
CA ILE A 59 -20.11 -2.85 -16.65
C ILE A 59 -19.03 -1.99 -16.01
N ARG A 60 -19.22 -0.68 -16.03
CA ARG A 60 -18.30 0.30 -15.44
C ARG A 60 -19.04 1.09 -14.37
N THR A 61 -18.79 0.76 -13.11
CA THR A 61 -19.33 1.50 -11.96
C THR A 61 -18.28 2.45 -11.40
N THR A 62 -18.74 3.50 -10.72
CA THR A 62 -17.84 4.43 -10.03
C THR A 62 -17.53 3.98 -8.61
N LYS A 63 -18.45 3.29 -7.95
CA LYS A 63 -18.38 3.01 -6.52
C LYS A 63 -17.10 2.28 -6.09
N HIS A 64 -16.68 1.23 -6.78
CA HIS A 64 -15.48 0.47 -6.45
C HIS A 64 -14.45 0.51 -7.59
N SER A 65 -14.45 1.58 -8.36
CA SER A 65 -13.51 1.79 -9.45
C SER A 65 -12.08 1.95 -8.94
N LEU A 66 -11.12 1.18 -9.47
CA LEU A 66 -9.71 1.32 -9.15
C LEU A 66 -9.20 2.75 -9.41
N LYS A 67 -9.68 3.40 -10.50
CA LYS A 67 -9.36 4.79 -10.82
C LYS A 67 -9.76 5.74 -9.69
N GLU A 68 -10.96 5.60 -9.15
CA GLU A 68 -11.44 6.44 -8.05
C GLU A 68 -10.70 6.14 -6.74
N CYS A 69 -10.36 4.86 -6.49
CA CYS A 69 -9.52 4.49 -5.35
C CYS A 69 -8.15 5.16 -5.44
N VAL A 70 -7.48 5.10 -6.60
CA VAL A 70 -6.18 5.75 -6.82
C VAL A 70 -6.30 7.26 -6.67
N SER A 71 -7.35 7.89 -7.19
CA SER A 71 -7.55 9.34 -7.07
C SER A 71 -7.73 9.79 -5.63
N CYS A 72 -8.53 9.06 -4.84
CA CYS A 72 -8.80 9.37 -3.44
C CYS A 72 -7.60 9.08 -2.54
N HIS A 73 -6.86 8.00 -2.80
CA HIS A 73 -5.73 7.54 -1.99
C HIS A 73 -4.36 8.01 -2.49
N ALA A 74 -4.33 8.91 -3.47
CA ALA A 74 -3.07 9.48 -3.95
C ALA A 74 -2.33 10.24 -2.85
N VAL A 75 -1.06 9.95 -2.68
CA VAL A 75 -0.15 10.59 -1.73
C VAL A 75 0.79 11.48 -2.52
N ASP A 76 0.91 12.74 -2.13
CA ASP A 76 1.82 13.67 -2.78
C ASP A 76 3.22 13.56 -2.16
N GLY A 77 4.23 13.47 -3.00
CA GLY A 77 5.64 13.48 -2.62
C GLY A 77 6.12 14.88 -2.22
N LYS A 78 7.39 15.00 -1.87
CA LYS A 78 8.03 16.28 -1.49
C LYS A 78 8.02 17.31 -2.62
N ASP A 79 7.93 16.87 -3.86
CA ASP A 79 7.84 17.69 -5.07
C ASP A 79 6.39 18.10 -5.43
N GLY A 80 5.43 17.76 -4.59
CA GLY A 80 4.01 18.03 -4.79
C GLY A 80 3.35 17.16 -5.87
N LYS A 81 4.04 16.15 -6.39
CA LYS A 81 3.48 15.20 -7.36
C LYS A 81 3.08 13.90 -6.68
N PRO A 82 2.02 13.21 -7.15
CA PRO A 82 1.65 11.92 -6.62
C PRO A 82 2.79 10.90 -6.74
N VAL A 83 3.10 10.20 -5.64
CA VAL A 83 4.07 9.11 -5.67
C VAL A 83 3.49 7.89 -6.37
N THR A 84 4.34 7.15 -7.08
CA THR A 84 3.94 5.91 -7.76
C THR A 84 3.98 4.72 -6.79
N VAL A 85 3.40 3.59 -7.21
CA VAL A 85 3.41 2.33 -6.46
C VAL A 85 4.83 1.82 -6.12
N LYS A 86 5.87 2.32 -6.78
CA LYS A 86 7.28 1.98 -6.48
C LYS A 86 7.80 2.63 -5.20
N SER A 87 7.05 3.56 -4.61
CA SER A 87 7.40 4.21 -3.36
C SER A 87 6.70 3.52 -2.19
N SER A 88 7.42 3.24 -1.11
CA SER A 88 6.85 2.76 0.15
C SER A 88 5.86 3.75 0.79
N GLN A 89 5.89 5.02 0.36
CA GLN A 89 4.92 6.04 0.77
C GLN A 89 3.59 5.96 0.01
N HIS A 90 3.51 5.18 -1.06
CA HIS A 90 2.27 4.99 -1.80
C HIS A 90 1.24 4.26 -0.92
N PHE A 91 -0.01 4.71 -0.93
CA PHE A 91 -1.05 4.16 -0.05
C PHE A 91 -1.17 2.64 -0.10
N CYS A 92 -1.20 2.04 -1.29
CA CYS A 92 -1.29 0.59 -1.43
C CYS A 92 0.00 -0.09 -0.97
N SER A 93 1.16 0.43 -1.38
CA SER A 93 2.47 -0.17 -1.08
C SER A 93 2.76 -0.18 0.42
N SER A 94 2.33 0.84 1.17
CA SER A 94 2.55 0.91 2.62
C SER A 94 2.03 -0.32 3.38
N CYS A 95 0.90 -0.90 2.95
CA CYS A 95 0.37 -2.14 3.53
C CYS A 95 0.90 -3.39 2.82
N HIS A 96 0.96 -3.36 1.50
CA HIS A 96 1.30 -4.55 0.71
C HIS A 96 2.77 -4.96 0.88
N GLU A 97 3.71 -4.01 0.95
CA GLU A 97 5.11 -4.29 1.28
C GLU A 97 5.25 -4.88 2.69
N PHE A 98 4.52 -4.33 3.65
CA PHE A 98 4.52 -4.86 5.02
C PHE A 98 3.98 -6.29 5.09
N ALA A 99 2.95 -6.60 4.30
CA ALA A 99 2.35 -7.93 4.23
C ALA A 99 3.10 -8.90 3.28
N ALA A 100 4.17 -8.45 2.63
CA ALA A 100 4.90 -9.20 1.60
C ALA A 100 3.98 -9.71 0.48
N VAL A 101 3.01 -8.89 0.05
CA VAL A 101 2.04 -9.21 -1.00
C VAL A 101 2.26 -8.32 -2.22
N ASP A 102 2.47 -8.92 -3.37
CA ASP A 102 2.63 -8.21 -4.63
C ASP A 102 1.31 -7.59 -5.13
N ILE A 103 1.42 -6.43 -5.75
CA ILE A 103 0.31 -5.72 -6.40
C ILE A 103 0.50 -5.77 -7.90
N ASP A 104 -0.09 -6.74 -8.57
CA ASP A 104 -0.01 -6.93 -10.03
C ASP A 104 -0.86 -5.95 -10.84
N CYS A 105 -1.85 -5.31 -10.22
CA CYS A 105 -2.77 -4.35 -10.86
C CYS A 105 -2.03 -3.24 -11.63
N PHE A 106 -0.95 -2.76 -11.07
CA PHE A 106 -0.15 -1.66 -11.62
C PHE A 106 0.85 -2.08 -12.70
N ALA A 107 0.87 -3.35 -13.09
CA ALA A 107 1.53 -3.77 -14.33
C ALA A 107 0.79 -3.23 -15.58
N CYS A 108 -0.53 -3.00 -15.46
CA CYS A 108 -1.38 -2.50 -16.54
C CYS A 108 -2.07 -1.16 -16.21
N HIS A 109 -2.35 -0.90 -14.92
CA HIS A 109 -3.05 0.32 -14.49
C HIS A 109 -2.07 1.38 -14.00
N ALA A 110 -2.40 2.65 -14.23
CA ALA A 110 -1.67 3.77 -13.63
C ALA A 110 -1.84 3.74 -12.11
N SER A 111 -0.73 3.93 -11.38
CA SER A 111 -0.72 4.01 -9.91
C SER A 111 -0.88 5.42 -9.37
N THR A 112 -1.03 6.41 -10.25
CA THR A 112 -1.25 7.82 -9.91
C THR A 112 -2.51 8.33 -10.61
N PRO A 113 -3.18 9.36 -10.06
CA PRO A 113 -4.32 9.99 -10.73
C PRO A 113 -3.95 10.50 -12.12
N GLU A 114 -4.95 10.50 -13.02
CA GLU A 114 -4.80 11.20 -14.29
C GLU A 114 -4.59 12.70 -14.05
N ALA A 115 -3.69 13.31 -14.83
CA ALA A 115 -3.53 14.75 -14.83
C ALA A 115 -4.85 15.42 -15.23
N LYS A 116 -5.30 16.42 -14.45
CA LYS A 116 -6.44 17.23 -14.84
C LYS A 116 -6.07 17.95 -16.15
N ARG A 117 -6.80 17.70 -17.20
CA ARG A 117 -6.70 18.44 -18.47
C ARG A 117 -7.32 19.81 -18.34
#